data_b6e82c56cb5745e990b7ce9125460e1d
#
_entry.id   b6e82c56cb5745e990b7ce9125460e1d
#
_cell.length_a   1.000
_cell.length_b   1.000
_cell.length_c   1.000
_cell.angle_alpha   90.00
_cell.angle_beta   90.00
_cell.angle_gamma   90.00
#
_symmetry.space_group_name_H-M   'P 1'
#
loop_
_entity.id
_entity.type
_entity.pdbx_description
1 polymer ?
#
loop_
_entity_poly.entity_id
_entity_poly.type
_entity_poly.pdbx_seq_one_letter_code
_entity_poly.pdbx_strand_id
1 'polypeptide(L)'
;MRKLALSDEILLSIQQPARYIGGEVNMCIKDPKNVSIRFAMCFPDVYDIGMSHLGIQILYHMFNSRKDTYCERVYSPWMDLDPIMRNQNIPLFALESQDPIKNFDFLGITLQYEMCYTNVLQILELSQIPIHAAERDETMPIVIGGGPCAYNPEPLADFFDLFYIGEGETVYHQLLDRYKENKKANGTRKQFLELAAEIPGIYVPSFYDVEYHPDGTIKNFSPNHPNAKATITKELVIDLDQADYIDKPLVPYIKVTQDRVVLEIM
;
A
#
# COMPACT_ATOMS: atom_id res chain seq x y z
N MET A 1 5.46 -9.97 25.59
CA MET A 1 5.25 -8.55 25.21
C MET A 1 5.81 -8.39 23.81
N ARG A 2 5.10 -7.76 22.86
CA ARG A 2 5.60 -7.52 21.49
C ARG A 2 6.79 -6.56 21.58
N LYS A 3 7.88 -6.85 20.86
CA LYS A 3 9.04 -5.96 20.78
C LYS A 3 8.66 -4.79 19.86
N LEU A 4 8.82 -3.55 20.31
CA LEU A 4 8.63 -2.37 19.48
C LEU A 4 9.87 -2.12 18.61
N ALA A 5 9.64 -1.52 17.44
CA ALA A 5 10.71 -1.12 16.52
C ALA A 5 11.53 0.05 17.09
N LEU A 6 10.85 0.97 17.80
CA LEU A 6 11.48 2.11 18.46
C LEU A 6 11.81 1.79 19.92
N SER A 7 12.95 2.29 20.38
CA SER A 7 13.34 2.20 21.81
C SER A 7 12.50 3.14 22.66
N ASP A 8 12.42 2.86 23.97
CA ASP A 8 11.74 3.72 24.94
C ASP A 8 12.32 5.15 24.93
N GLU A 9 13.63 5.29 24.76
CA GLU A 9 14.30 6.58 24.67
C GLU A 9 13.78 7.42 23.48
N ILE A 10 13.65 6.79 22.30
CA ILE A 10 13.08 7.47 21.12
C ILE A 10 11.61 7.82 21.36
N LEU A 11 10.83 6.87 21.86
CA LEU A 11 9.40 7.08 22.12
C LEU A 11 9.15 8.23 23.10
N LEU A 12 10.01 8.40 24.09
CA LEU A 12 9.92 9.50 25.07
C LEU A 12 10.41 10.85 24.52
N SER A 13 11.17 10.84 23.42
CA SER A 13 11.72 12.07 22.82
C SER A 13 10.82 12.69 21.74
N ILE A 14 9.82 11.96 21.24
CA ILE A 14 8.95 12.39 20.15
C ILE A 14 7.55 12.79 20.63
N GLN A 15 6.87 13.58 19.81
CA GLN A 15 5.47 13.93 20.04
C GLN A 15 4.58 12.72 19.71
N GLN A 16 3.58 12.46 20.55
CA GLN A 16 2.55 11.45 20.34
C GLN A 16 3.10 10.05 19.97
N PRO A 17 3.90 9.42 20.83
CA PRO A 17 4.49 8.09 20.57
C PRO A 17 3.45 7.00 20.27
N ALA A 18 2.20 7.20 20.69
CA ALA A 18 1.09 6.29 20.40
C ALA A 18 0.79 6.14 18.90
N ARG A 19 1.27 7.04 18.03
CA ARG A 19 1.20 6.88 16.57
C ARG A 19 1.96 5.66 16.06
N TYR A 20 2.96 5.19 16.82
CA TYR A 20 3.98 4.23 16.34
C TYR A 20 3.98 2.89 17.08
N ILE A 21 3.18 2.75 18.12
CA ILE A 21 3.20 1.55 18.96
C ILE A 21 2.15 0.49 18.57
N GLY A 22 1.11 0.84 17.83
CA GLY A 22 -0.02 -0.04 17.52
C GLY A 22 -0.71 -0.55 18.80
N GLY A 23 -1.45 -1.63 18.70
CA GLY A 23 -2.13 -2.25 19.84
C GLY A 23 -3.56 -1.76 20.03
N GLU A 24 -4.12 -1.07 19.07
CA GLU A 24 -5.48 -0.52 19.10
C GLU A 24 -6.52 -1.62 19.25
N VAL A 25 -7.67 -1.26 19.79
CA VAL A 25 -8.82 -2.17 19.89
C VAL A 25 -9.23 -2.64 18.48
N ASN A 26 -9.52 -3.92 18.35
CA ASN A 26 -9.83 -4.61 17.10
C ASN A 26 -8.66 -4.75 16.10
N MET A 27 -7.43 -4.42 16.51
CA MET A 27 -6.27 -4.69 15.69
C MET A 27 -6.11 -6.20 15.43
N CYS A 28 -5.93 -6.58 14.17
CA CYS A 28 -5.72 -7.97 13.78
C CYS A 28 -4.25 -8.36 13.99
N ILE A 29 -4.00 -9.41 14.75
CA ILE A 29 -2.66 -9.97 14.94
C ILE A 29 -2.63 -11.39 14.40
N LYS A 30 -1.71 -11.65 13.47
CA LYS A 30 -1.42 -12.98 12.93
C LYS A 30 0.05 -13.31 13.12
N ASP A 31 0.37 -14.59 13.14
CA ASP A 31 1.78 -15.04 13.07
C ASP A 31 2.24 -14.94 11.60
N PRO A 32 3.27 -14.13 11.29
CA PRO A 32 3.80 -14.01 9.92
C PRO A 32 4.25 -15.34 9.30
N LYS A 33 4.58 -16.33 10.14
CA LYS A 33 5.00 -17.67 9.67
C LYS A 33 3.84 -18.54 9.17
N ASN A 34 2.61 -18.18 9.55
CA ASN A 34 1.40 -18.94 9.23
C ASN A 34 0.60 -18.36 8.06
N VAL A 35 1.14 -17.33 7.40
CA VAL A 35 0.51 -16.71 6.22
C VAL A 35 1.40 -16.84 4.99
N SER A 36 0.80 -16.83 3.83
CA SER A 36 1.52 -16.88 2.56
C SER A 36 1.89 -15.51 2.02
N ILE A 37 1.13 -14.49 2.43
CA ILE A 37 1.23 -13.12 1.94
C ILE A 37 1.24 -12.16 3.12
N ARG A 38 2.23 -11.26 3.13
CA ARG A 38 2.28 -10.10 4.01
C ARG A 38 2.04 -8.83 3.20
N PHE A 39 1.04 -8.08 3.57
CA PHE A 39 0.62 -6.85 2.89
C PHE A 39 0.77 -5.64 3.81
N ALA A 40 1.64 -4.71 3.46
CA ALA A 40 1.76 -3.42 4.14
C ALA A 40 0.78 -2.43 3.50
N MET A 41 -0.30 -2.08 4.21
CA MET A 41 -1.28 -1.09 3.76
C MET A 41 -0.87 0.28 4.27
N CYS A 42 -0.42 1.13 3.37
CA CYS A 42 0.15 2.43 3.67
C CYS A 42 -0.81 3.57 3.32
N PHE A 43 -1.03 4.44 4.28
CA PHE A 43 -1.59 5.77 4.06
C PHE A 43 -0.42 6.78 4.09
N PRO A 44 -0.15 7.53 2.99
CA PRO A 44 1.05 8.35 2.88
C PRO A 44 0.88 9.72 3.57
N ASP A 45 0.40 9.68 4.80
CA ASP A 45 0.29 10.80 5.73
C ASP A 45 0.38 10.25 7.16
N VAL A 46 0.30 11.14 8.15
CA VAL A 46 0.42 10.78 9.57
C VAL A 46 -0.74 9.91 10.04
N TYR A 47 -0.48 9.17 11.10
CA TYR A 47 -1.44 8.27 11.75
C TYR A 47 -2.83 8.91 11.99
N ASP A 48 -2.87 10.16 12.47
CA ASP A 48 -4.11 10.85 12.84
C ASP A 48 -5.05 11.05 11.64
N ILE A 49 -4.49 11.25 10.46
CA ILE A 49 -5.24 11.39 9.20
C ILE A 49 -5.59 10.00 8.66
N GLY A 50 -4.62 9.11 8.56
CA GLY A 50 -4.82 7.79 7.98
C GLY A 50 -5.78 6.91 8.78
N MET A 51 -5.76 6.96 10.12
CA MET A 51 -6.72 6.26 10.96
C MET A 51 -8.16 6.75 10.83
N SER A 52 -8.33 7.99 10.34
CA SER A 52 -9.65 8.57 10.07
C SER A 52 -10.23 8.15 8.71
N HIS A 53 -9.46 7.45 7.87
CA HIS A 53 -9.84 7.14 6.50
C HIS A 53 -10.55 5.77 6.43
N LEU A 54 -11.84 5.76 6.06
CA LEU A 54 -12.66 4.55 5.99
C LEU A 54 -12.10 3.52 5.00
N GLY A 55 -11.71 3.93 3.80
CA GLY A 55 -11.25 3.01 2.76
C GLY A 55 -10.04 2.16 3.17
N ILE A 56 -9.08 2.73 3.93
CA ILE A 56 -7.95 1.93 4.43
C ILE A 56 -8.41 0.90 5.46
N GLN A 57 -9.41 1.22 6.28
CA GLN A 57 -9.97 0.29 7.26
C GLN A 57 -10.75 -0.85 6.58
N ILE A 58 -11.51 -0.55 5.51
CA ILE A 58 -12.20 -1.56 4.69
C ILE A 58 -11.18 -2.54 4.11
N LEU A 59 -10.17 -2.04 3.41
CA LEU A 59 -9.12 -2.88 2.81
C LEU A 59 -8.34 -3.68 3.86
N TYR A 60 -8.02 -3.07 4.99
CA TYR A 60 -7.37 -3.75 6.12
C TYR A 60 -8.23 -4.92 6.63
N HIS A 61 -9.53 -4.71 6.82
CA HIS A 61 -10.48 -5.74 7.23
C HIS A 61 -10.58 -6.85 6.19
N MET A 62 -10.82 -6.49 4.93
CA MET A 62 -10.95 -7.41 3.79
C MET A 62 -9.71 -8.30 3.63
N PHE A 63 -8.51 -7.74 3.64
CA PHE A 63 -7.30 -8.54 3.55
C PHE A 63 -7.10 -9.45 4.77
N ASN A 64 -7.44 -8.98 5.96
CA ASN A 64 -7.31 -9.76 7.18
C ASN A 64 -8.41 -10.82 7.36
N SER A 65 -9.53 -10.75 6.64
CA SER A 65 -10.53 -11.82 6.59
C SER A 65 -9.98 -13.08 5.91
N ARG A 66 -8.98 -12.93 5.03
CA ARG A 66 -8.26 -14.06 4.41
C ARG A 66 -7.34 -14.75 5.43
N LYS A 67 -7.38 -16.07 5.48
CA LYS A 67 -6.50 -16.87 6.36
C LYS A 67 -5.03 -16.84 5.92
N ASP A 68 -4.79 -16.69 4.62
CA ASP A 68 -3.48 -16.77 4.00
C ASP A 68 -2.77 -15.41 3.87
N THR A 69 -3.41 -14.32 4.28
CA THR A 69 -2.91 -12.96 4.16
C THR A 69 -2.85 -12.28 5.52
N TYR A 70 -1.77 -11.57 5.81
CA TYR A 70 -1.64 -10.67 6.95
C TYR A 70 -1.43 -9.26 6.46
N CYS A 71 -2.45 -8.42 6.64
CA CYS A 71 -2.40 -7.00 6.32
C CYS A 71 -2.06 -6.19 7.56
N GLU A 72 -1.06 -5.32 7.43
CA GLU A 72 -0.52 -4.51 8.49
C GLU A 72 -0.49 -3.04 8.06
N ARG A 73 -0.76 -2.10 8.98
CA ARG A 73 -0.88 -0.67 8.66
C ARG A 73 0.45 0.04 8.75
N VAL A 74 0.60 1.02 7.86
CA VAL A 74 1.77 1.89 7.78
C VAL A 74 1.34 3.32 7.58
N TYR A 75 2.03 4.25 8.24
CA TYR A 75 1.81 5.69 8.13
C TYR A 75 3.13 6.41 7.95
N SER A 76 3.09 7.60 7.34
CA SER A 76 4.24 8.48 7.25
C SER A 76 4.64 8.96 8.66
N PRO A 77 5.92 8.91 9.04
CA PRO A 77 6.35 9.44 10.32
C PRO A 77 6.25 10.97 10.35
N TRP A 78 5.99 11.52 11.53
CA TRP A 78 6.01 12.97 11.73
C TRP A 78 7.44 13.52 11.67
N MET A 79 7.55 14.83 11.51
CA MET A 79 8.83 15.53 11.31
C MET A 79 9.85 15.38 12.44
N ASP A 80 9.43 14.98 13.62
CA ASP A 80 10.34 14.73 14.76
C ASP A 80 10.95 13.34 14.72
N LEU A 81 10.24 12.33 14.19
CA LEU A 81 10.73 10.97 14.09
C LEU A 81 11.56 10.72 12.82
N ASP A 82 11.23 11.34 11.68
CA ASP A 82 11.94 11.14 10.40
C ASP A 82 13.46 11.33 10.52
N PRO A 83 13.98 12.45 11.08
CA PRO A 83 15.42 12.63 11.25
C PRO A 83 16.08 11.56 12.16
N ILE A 84 15.36 11.09 13.17
CA ILE A 84 15.86 10.04 14.07
C ILE A 84 16.00 8.73 13.30
N MET A 85 14.97 8.36 12.52
CA MET A 85 15.01 7.15 11.70
C MET A 85 16.17 7.18 10.71
N ARG A 86 16.38 8.31 10.02
CA ARG A 86 17.49 8.51 9.06
C ARG A 86 18.85 8.40 9.74
N ASN A 87 19.04 9.11 10.84
CA ASN A 87 20.33 9.17 11.54
C ASN A 87 20.70 7.82 12.19
N GLN A 88 19.73 7.08 12.67
CA GLN A 88 19.93 5.78 13.31
C GLN A 88 19.73 4.58 12.37
N ASN A 89 19.45 4.84 11.09
CA ASN A 89 19.16 3.82 10.08
C ASN A 89 18.03 2.84 10.51
N ILE A 90 16.99 3.39 11.14
CA ILE A 90 15.80 2.63 11.52
C ILE A 90 14.87 2.56 10.30
N PRO A 91 14.58 1.38 9.74
CA PRO A 91 13.67 1.27 8.60
C PRO A 91 12.23 1.54 9.03
N LEU A 92 11.40 2.06 8.11
CA LEU A 92 9.96 2.19 8.35
C LEU A 92 9.35 0.80 8.56
N PHE A 93 8.39 0.73 9.48
CA PHE A 93 7.84 -0.52 10.00
C PHE A 93 6.31 -0.48 10.05
N ALA A 94 5.71 -1.67 10.05
CA ALA A 94 4.28 -1.83 10.19
C ALA A 94 3.85 -1.77 11.67
N LEU A 95 2.63 -1.30 11.94
CA LEU A 95 2.14 -1.12 13.32
C LEU A 95 1.85 -2.44 14.03
N GLU A 96 1.38 -3.45 13.33
CA GLU A 96 0.95 -4.71 13.91
C GLU A 96 2.11 -5.58 14.38
N SER A 97 3.06 -5.90 13.51
CA SER A 97 4.22 -6.73 13.83
C SER A 97 5.41 -5.94 14.34
N GLN A 98 5.54 -4.68 13.96
CA GLN A 98 6.72 -3.84 14.12
C GLN A 98 7.90 -4.28 13.23
N ASP A 99 7.62 -5.07 12.20
CA ASP A 99 8.63 -5.52 11.25
C ASP A 99 8.88 -4.46 10.16
N PRO A 100 10.12 -4.38 9.62
CA PRO A 100 10.45 -3.52 8.50
C PRO A 100 9.62 -3.85 7.25
N ILE A 101 9.09 -2.81 6.58
CA ILE A 101 8.21 -2.96 5.41
C ILE A 101 8.90 -3.68 4.25
N LYS A 102 10.18 -3.49 4.07
CA LYS A 102 10.95 -4.20 3.01
C LYS A 102 10.88 -5.73 3.08
N ASN A 103 10.44 -6.29 4.21
CA ASN A 103 10.30 -7.73 4.41
C ASN A 103 8.90 -8.25 4.05
N PHE A 104 8.03 -7.40 3.50
CA PHE A 104 6.69 -7.76 3.09
C PHE A 104 6.65 -8.19 1.62
N ASP A 105 5.57 -8.86 1.23
CA ASP A 105 5.34 -9.22 -0.18
C ASP A 105 4.80 -8.01 -0.97
N PHE A 106 3.99 -7.17 -0.32
CA PHE A 106 3.37 -5.99 -0.91
C PHE A 106 3.51 -4.75 -0.03
N LEU A 107 3.69 -3.60 -0.69
CA LEU A 107 3.46 -2.28 -0.13
C LEU A 107 2.37 -1.60 -0.96
N GLY A 108 1.14 -1.57 -0.44
CA GLY A 108 0.02 -0.86 -1.06
C GLY A 108 -0.09 0.56 -0.50
N ILE A 109 -0.03 1.56 -1.36
CA ILE A 109 -0.09 2.98 -0.98
C ILE A 109 -1.38 3.59 -1.54
N THR A 110 -2.22 4.15 -0.68
CA THR A 110 -3.44 4.83 -1.09
C THR A 110 -3.15 6.29 -1.44
N LEU A 111 -3.45 6.68 -2.69
CA LEU A 111 -3.17 8.00 -3.24
C LEU A 111 -4.45 8.84 -3.22
N GLN A 112 -4.66 9.59 -2.14
CA GLN A 112 -5.92 10.35 -1.94
C GLN A 112 -5.89 11.73 -2.58
N TYR A 113 -4.72 12.37 -2.63
CA TYR A 113 -4.50 13.70 -3.20
C TYR A 113 -3.03 13.88 -3.59
N GLU A 114 -2.74 14.75 -4.54
CA GLU A 114 -1.43 14.88 -5.17
C GLU A 114 -0.35 15.43 -4.22
N MET A 115 -0.74 16.18 -3.20
CA MET A 115 0.23 16.71 -2.22
C MET A 115 0.92 15.60 -1.39
N CYS A 116 0.38 14.38 -1.37
CA CYS A 116 1.02 13.25 -0.70
C CYS A 116 2.13 12.58 -1.54
N TYR A 117 2.37 12.98 -2.77
CA TYR A 117 3.35 12.33 -3.65
C TYR A 117 4.77 12.37 -3.11
N THR A 118 5.17 13.46 -2.48
CA THR A 118 6.48 13.53 -1.81
C THR A 118 6.58 12.61 -0.60
N ASN A 119 5.47 12.38 0.10
CA ASN A 119 5.43 11.42 1.21
C ASN A 119 5.55 9.97 0.72
N VAL A 120 5.10 9.67 -0.50
CA VAL A 120 5.34 8.36 -1.13
C VAL A 120 6.84 8.10 -1.26
N LEU A 121 7.59 9.09 -1.75
CA LEU A 121 9.06 8.96 -1.88
C LEU A 121 9.73 8.82 -0.50
N GLN A 122 9.29 9.59 0.50
CA GLN A 122 9.75 9.46 1.89
C GLN A 122 9.51 8.04 2.42
N ILE A 123 8.33 7.47 2.19
CA ILE A 123 7.97 6.11 2.62
C ILE A 123 8.90 5.08 1.98
N LEU A 124 9.13 5.15 0.67
CA LEU A 124 10.03 4.24 -0.03
C LEU A 124 11.46 4.34 0.53
N GLU A 125 11.97 5.55 0.69
CA GLU A 125 13.31 5.81 1.22
C GLU A 125 13.47 5.29 2.65
N LEU A 126 12.58 5.66 3.56
CA LEU A 126 12.60 5.19 4.95
C LEU A 126 12.37 3.68 5.06
N SER A 127 11.64 3.07 4.14
CA SER A 127 11.47 1.62 4.07
C SER A 127 12.71 0.91 3.53
N GLN A 128 13.72 1.64 3.07
CA GLN A 128 14.90 1.08 2.39
C GLN A 128 14.52 0.25 1.15
N ILE A 129 13.49 0.68 0.45
CA ILE A 129 13.03 0.13 -0.84
C ILE A 129 13.53 1.10 -1.93
N PRO A 130 14.15 0.61 -3.00
CA PRO A 130 14.55 1.47 -4.11
C PRO A 130 13.40 2.34 -4.61
N ILE A 131 13.66 3.63 -4.76
CA ILE A 131 12.63 4.61 -5.15
C ILE A 131 12.07 4.24 -6.53
N HIS A 132 12.95 4.03 -7.51
CA HIS A 132 12.52 3.63 -8.85
C HIS A 132 12.15 2.14 -8.91
N ALA A 133 11.00 1.84 -9.50
CA ALA A 133 10.52 0.48 -9.66
C ALA A 133 11.50 -0.41 -10.43
N ALA A 134 12.18 0.16 -11.45
CA ALA A 134 13.17 -0.54 -12.26
C ALA A 134 14.42 -1.01 -11.50
N GLU A 135 14.67 -0.46 -10.30
CA GLU A 135 15.82 -0.83 -9.46
C GLU A 135 15.50 -1.94 -8.45
N ARG A 136 14.22 -2.38 -8.37
CA ARG A 136 13.76 -3.39 -7.41
C ARG A 136 13.99 -4.79 -7.92
N ASP A 137 14.64 -5.60 -7.11
CA ASP A 137 14.85 -7.02 -7.36
C ASP A 137 13.73 -7.90 -6.76
N GLU A 138 13.91 -9.23 -6.85
CA GLU A 138 12.95 -10.23 -6.39
C GLU A 138 12.76 -10.24 -4.86
N THR A 139 13.63 -9.60 -4.10
CA THR A 139 13.57 -9.55 -2.63
C THR A 139 12.74 -8.38 -2.11
N MET A 140 12.45 -7.40 -2.97
CA MET A 140 11.70 -6.21 -2.60
C MET A 140 10.19 -6.44 -2.75
N PRO A 141 9.36 -5.77 -1.91
CA PRO A 141 7.91 -5.85 -2.06
C PRO A 141 7.44 -5.31 -3.42
N ILE A 142 6.31 -5.80 -3.89
CA ILE A 142 5.57 -5.19 -5.00
C ILE A 142 4.92 -3.91 -4.47
N VAL A 143 5.22 -2.78 -5.09
CA VAL A 143 4.65 -1.47 -4.71
C VAL A 143 3.42 -1.17 -5.55
N ILE A 144 2.27 -1.07 -4.89
CA ILE A 144 0.96 -0.87 -5.52
C ILE A 144 0.41 0.51 -5.18
N GLY A 145 0.00 1.28 -6.18
CA GLY A 145 -0.76 2.51 -6.02
C GLY A 145 -2.26 2.28 -6.20
N GLY A 146 -3.09 2.91 -5.37
CA GLY A 146 -4.55 2.88 -5.50
C GLY A 146 -5.16 4.17 -4.96
N GLY A 147 -6.49 4.30 -5.04
CA GLY A 147 -7.21 5.48 -4.59
C GLY A 147 -7.46 6.52 -5.70
N PRO A 148 -8.08 7.67 -5.38
CA PRO A 148 -8.54 8.64 -6.39
C PRO A 148 -7.47 9.13 -7.36
N CYS A 149 -6.24 9.38 -6.89
CA CYS A 149 -5.16 9.87 -7.76
C CYS A 149 -4.61 8.79 -8.69
N ALA A 150 -4.93 7.50 -8.49
CA ALA A 150 -4.54 6.43 -9.40
C ALA A 150 -5.23 6.55 -10.78
N TYR A 151 -6.25 7.40 -10.93
CA TYR A 151 -6.83 7.74 -12.23
C TYR A 151 -5.89 8.55 -13.14
N ASN A 152 -4.85 9.18 -12.57
CA ASN A 152 -3.75 9.78 -13.29
C ASN A 152 -2.44 9.26 -12.71
N PRO A 153 -2.02 8.03 -13.04
CA PRO A 153 -0.88 7.37 -12.40
C PRO A 153 0.48 7.87 -12.92
N GLU A 154 0.51 8.48 -14.10
CA GLU A 154 1.75 8.83 -14.82
C GLU A 154 2.75 9.69 -14.02
N PRO A 155 2.35 10.67 -13.20
CA PRO A 155 3.29 11.42 -12.37
C PRO A 155 4.10 10.55 -11.39
N LEU A 156 3.60 9.34 -11.09
CA LEU A 156 4.23 8.39 -10.17
C LEU A 156 4.64 7.07 -10.86
N ALA A 157 4.52 6.97 -12.18
CA ALA A 157 4.73 5.74 -12.93
C ALA A 157 6.10 5.08 -12.67
N ASP A 158 7.16 5.87 -12.54
CA ASP A 158 8.51 5.37 -12.29
C ASP A 158 8.72 4.78 -10.88
N PHE A 159 7.81 5.06 -9.94
CA PHE A 159 7.95 4.69 -8.53
C PHE A 159 7.07 3.52 -8.11
N PHE A 160 6.13 3.10 -8.95
CA PHE A 160 5.20 2.01 -8.67
C PHE A 160 5.39 0.85 -9.65
N ASP A 161 5.21 -0.37 -9.15
CA ASP A 161 5.22 -1.56 -9.98
C ASP A 161 3.90 -1.73 -10.73
N LEU A 162 2.80 -1.39 -10.06
CA LEU A 162 1.48 -1.38 -10.66
C LEU A 162 0.53 -0.41 -9.91
N PHE A 163 -0.53 -0.01 -10.61
CA PHE A 163 -1.65 0.72 -10.03
C PHE A 163 -2.92 -0.11 -10.16
N TYR A 164 -3.78 0.01 -9.16
CA TYR A 164 -5.14 -0.47 -9.21
C TYR A 164 -6.10 0.71 -9.38
N ILE A 165 -6.94 0.65 -10.39
CA ILE A 165 -7.87 1.71 -10.78
C ILE A 165 -9.30 1.21 -10.59
N GLY A 166 -10.00 1.74 -9.59
CA GLY A 166 -11.36 1.37 -9.23
C GLY A 166 -11.55 1.10 -7.75
N GLU A 167 -12.64 0.42 -7.42
CA GLU A 167 -13.00 0.04 -6.06
C GLU A 167 -12.29 -1.26 -5.66
N GLY A 168 -11.58 -1.21 -4.52
CA GLY A 168 -10.63 -2.26 -4.12
C GLY A 168 -11.26 -3.60 -3.76
N GLU A 169 -12.55 -3.60 -3.44
CA GLU A 169 -13.26 -4.77 -2.90
C GLU A 169 -13.41 -5.91 -3.90
N THR A 170 -13.34 -5.61 -5.20
CA THR A 170 -13.64 -6.61 -6.24
C THR A 170 -12.44 -7.45 -6.66
N VAL A 171 -11.27 -6.83 -6.82
CA VAL A 171 -10.16 -7.41 -7.60
C VAL A 171 -8.95 -7.82 -6.75
N TYR A 172 -8.76 -7.22 -5.58
CA TYR A 172 -7.59 -7.55 -4.76
C TYR A 172 -7.48 -9.04 -4.40
N HIS A 173 -8.60 -9.73 -4.19
CA HIS A 173 -8.55 -11.17 -3.93
C HIS A 173 -7.92 -11.95 -5.10
N GLN A 174 -8.27 -11.60 -6.34
CA GLN A 174 -7.70 -12.22 -7.54
C GLN A 174 -6.20 -11.88 -7.66
N LEU A 175 -5.80 -10.64 -7.39
CA LEU A 175 -4.39 -10.22 -7.43
C LEU A 175 -3.55 -11.02 -6.44
N LEU A 176 -4.03 -11.17 -5.19
CA LEU A 176 -3.33 -11.93 -4.16
C LEU A 176 -3.25 -13.44 -4.51
N ASP A 177 -4.30 -13.99 -5.11
CA ASP A 177 -4.28 -15.39 -5.53
C ASP A 177 -3.29 -15.63 -6.67
N ARG A 178 -3.22 -14.74 -7.68
CA ARG A 178 -2.20 -14.78 -8.74
C ARG A 178 -0.79 -14.67 -8.19
N TYR A 179 -0.56 -13.77 -7.21
CA TYR A 179 0.75 -13.67 -6.56
C TYR A 179 1.13 -14.95 -5.84
N LYS A 180 0.20 -15.54 -5.10
CA LYS A 180 0.43 -16.80 -4.38
C LYS A 180 0.74 -17.96 -5.33
N GLU A 181 0.05 -18.03 -6.47
CA GLU A 181 0.32 -19.02 -7.53
C GLU A 181 1.71 -18.84 -8.12
N ASN A 182 2.07 -17.60 -8.48
CA ASN A 182 3.40 -17.26 -9.00
C ASN A 182 4.50 -17.62 -8.00
N LYS A 183 4.33 -17.26 -6.72
CA LYS A 183 5.27 -17.59 -5.64
C LYS A 183 5.46 -19.10 -5.45
N LYS A 184 4.38 -19.88 -5.53
CA LYS A 184 4.44 -21.35 -5.46
C LYS A 184 5.16 -21.98 -6.65
N ALA A 185 5.06 -21.36 -7.82
CA ALA A 185 5.76 -21.76 -9.04
C ALA A 185 7.23 -21.32 -9.09
N ASN A 186 7.74 -20.62 -8.05
CA ASN A 186 9.02 -19.92 -8.04
C ASN A 186 9.16 -18.92 -9.19
N GLY A 187 8.05 -18.27 -9.56
CA GLY A 187 8.00 -17.28 -10.61
C GLY A 187 8.68 -15.97 -10.20
N THR A 188 9.12 -15.21 -11.20
CA THR A 188 9.78 -13.93 -11.02
C THR A 188 8.80 -12.78 -10.79
N ARG A 189 9.30 -11.63 -10.31
CA ARG A 189 8.57 -10.35 -10.23
C ARG A 189 7.93 -9.99 -11.57
N LYS A 190 8.69 -10.09 -12.67
CA LYS A 190 8.19 -9.83 -14.01
C LYS A 190 7.02 -10.74 -14.39
N GLN A 191 7.13 -12.04 -14.13
CA GLN A 191 6.05 -12.98 -14.41
C GLN A 191 4.79 -12.66 -13.59
N PHE A 192 4.95 -12.23 -12.34
CA PHE A 192 3.80 -11.76 -11.56
C PHE A 192 3.15 -10.51 -12.18
N LEU A 193 3.95 -9.52 -12.63
CA LEU A 193 3.41 -8.33 -13.27
C LEU A 193 2.69 -8.66 -14.59
N GLU A 194 3.18 -9.63 -15.35
CA GLU A 194 2.51 -10.16 -16.56
C GLU A 194 1.13 -10.75 -16.23
N LEU A 195 1.03 -11.54 -15.16
CA LEU A 195 -0.24 -12.09 -14.67
C LEU A 195 -1.17 -11.00 -14.11
N ALA A 196 -0.62 -10.02 -13.42
CA ALA A 196 -1.37 -8.90 -12.85
C ALA A 196 -1.99 -8.01 -13.95
N ALA A 197 -1.28 -7.77 -15.05
CA ALA A 197 -1.76 -6.94 -16.16
C ALA A 197 -3.01 -7.54 -16.88
N GLU A 198 -3.26 -8.83 -16.74
CA GLU A 198 -4.49 -9.47 -17.26
C GLU A 198 -5.74 -9.11 -16.44
N ILE A 199 -5.55 -8.70 -15.17
CA ILE A 199 -6.66 -8.38 -14.25
C ILE A 199 -7.28 -7.04 -14.64
N PRO A 200 -8.61 -6.90 -14.67
CA PRO A 200 -9.26 -5.62 -14.86
C PRO A 200 -8.83 -4.56 -13.84
N GLY A 201 -8.74 -3.30 -14.24
CA GLY A 201 -8.35 -2.19 -13.37
C GLY A 201 -6.85 -2.14 -13.03
N ILE A 202 -6.05 -3.13 -13.41
CA ILE A 202 -4.60 -3.09 -13.18
C ILE A 202 -3.88 -2.40 -14.33
N TYR A 203 -3.05 -1.42 -13.96
CA TYR A 203 -2.11 -0.72 -14.84
C TYR A 203 -0.68 -1.00 -14.38
N VAL A 204 0.15 -1.54 -15.26
CA VAL A 204 1.58 -1.82 -15.02
C VAL A 204 2.40 -0.83 -15.85
N PRO A 205 2.95 0.26 -15.28
CA PRO A 205 3.60 1.33 -16.05
C PRO A 205 4.71 0.85 -16.98
N SER A 206 5.53 -0.10 -16.55
CA SER A 206 6.64 -0.65 -17.34
C SER A 206 6.21 -1.37 -18.63
N PHE A 207 4.89 -1.61 -18.81
CA PHE A 207 4.34 -2.24 -20.02
C PHE A 207 3.81 -1.22 -21.04
N TYR A 208 4.16 0.05 -20.88
CA TYR A 208 3.78 1.12 -21.80
C TYR A 208 4.99 1.98 -22.18
N ASP A 209 4.99 2.43 -23.42
CA ASP A 209 5.96 3.37 -23.94
C ASP A 209 5.31 4.73 -24.17
N VAL A 210 6.01 5.79 -23.79
CA VAL A 210 5.59 7.17 -24.01
C VAL A 210 6.58 7.83 -24.97
N GLU A 211 6.10 8.29 -26.12
CA GLU A 211 6.89 9.10 -27.05
C GLU A 211 6.48 10.57 -26.91
N TYR A 212 7.47 11.45 -26.96
CA TYR A 212 7.25 12.89 -26.86
C TYR A 212 7.61 13.62 -28.16
N HIS A 213 6.90 14.70 -28.43
CA HIS A 213 7.31 15.68 -29.42
C HIS A 213 8.50 16.51 -28.91
N PRO A 214 9.23 17.24 -29.81
CA PRO A 214 10.34 18.10 -29.40
C PRO A 214 9.96 19.21 -28.40
N ASP A 215 8.68 19.59 -28.35
CA ASP A 215 8.13 20.58 -27.42
C ASP A 215 7.72 20.00 -26.05
N GLY A 216 7.94 18.68 -25.83
CA GLY A 216 7.62 17.98 -24.59
C GLY A 216 6.16 17.51 -24.47
N THR A 217 5.32 17.71 -25.47
CA THR A 217 3.98 17.14 -25.50
C THR A 217 3.99 15.66 -25.85
N ILE A 218 3.03 14.89 -25.34
CA ILE A 218 2.93 13.45 -25.62
C ILE A 218 2.57 13.27 -27.10
N LYS A 219 3.41 12.54 -27.84
CA LYS A 219 3.18 12.15 -29.23
C LYS A 219 2.40 10.85 -29.33
N ASN A 220 2.81 9.86 -28.52
CA ASN A 220 2.19 8.54 -28.48
C ASN A 220 2.30 7.96 -27.07
N PHE A 221 1.27 7.22 -26.66
CA PHE A 221 1.24 6.43 -25.45
C PHE A 221 0.63 5.08 -25.81
N SER A 222 1.42 4.02 -25.76
CA SER A 222 0.98 2.70 -26.24
C SER A 222 1.55 1.56 -25.42
N PRO A 223 0.79 0.46 -25.28
CA PRO A 223 1.32 -0.75 -24.66
C PRO A 223 2.49 -1.32 -25.47
N ASN A 224 3.53 -1.75 -24.75
CA ASN A 224 4.69 -2.45 -25.29
C ASN A 224 4.72 -3.94 -24.93
N HIS A 225 3.69 -4.42 -24.21
CA HIS A 225 3.57 -5.80 -23.76
C HIS A 225 2.20 -6.39 -24.16
N PRO A 226 2.12 -7.68 -24.59
CA PRO A 226 0.88 -8.28 -25.08
C PRO A 226 -0.25 -8.34 -24.03
N ASN A 227 0.09 -8.42 -22.74
CA ASN A 227 -0.90 -8.44 -21.66
C ASN A 227 -1.37 -7.03 -21.25
N ALA A 228 -0.67 -5.98 -21.72
CA ALA A 228 -1.08 -4.61 -21.44
C ALA A 228 -2.25 -4.19 -22.34
N LYS A 229 -3.26 -3.56 -21.73
CA LYS A 229 -4.47 -3.12 -22.44
C LYS A 229 -4.29 -1.69 -22.96
N ALA A 230 -4.77 -1.39 -24.18
CA ALA A 230 -4.74 -0.03 -24.70
C ALA A 230 -5.55 0.97 -23.85
N THR A 231 -6.54 0.48 -23.11
CA THR A 231 -7.35 1.27 -22.17
C THR A 231 -7.60 0.47 -20.92
N ILE A 232 -7.35 1.06 -19.76
CA ILE A 232 -7.68 0.47 -18.48
C ILE A 232 -9.09 0.93 -18.09
N THR A 233 -9.98 -0.03 -17.89
CA THR A 233 -11.34 0.24 -17.40
C THR A 233 -11.33 0.13 -15.87
N LYS A 234 -11.87 1.14 -15.19
CA LYS A 234 -11.99 1.10 -13.73
C LYS A 234 -12.94 -0.02 -13.29
N GLU A 235 -12.61 -0.63 -12.18
CA GLU A 235 -13.50 -1.58 -11.52
C GLU A 235 -14.48 -0.87 -10.59
N LEU A 236 -15.69 -1.40 -10.51
CA LEU A 236 -16.79 -0.87 -9.70
C LEU A 236 -17.45 -1.99 -8.91
N VAL A 237 -17.82 -1.70 -7.67
CA VAL A 237 -18.74 -2.53 -6.88
C VAL A 237 -20.16 -2.24 -7.36
N ILE A 238 -20.77 -3.19 -8.07
CA ILE A 238 -22.13 -3.00 -8.62
C ILE A 238 -23.20 -3.20 -7.54
N ASP A 239 -22.94 -4.05 -6.57
CA ASP A 239 -23.85 -4.41 -5.49
C ASP A 239 -23.13 -4.28 -4.14
N LEU A 240 -23.37 -3.17 -3.44
CA LEU A 240 -22.77 -2.89 -2.14
C LEU A 240 -23.21 -3.89 -1.06
N ASP A 241 -24.36 -4.55 -1.19
CA ASP A 241 -24.80 -5.55 -0.22
C ASP A 241 -23.89 -6.80 -0.21
N GLN A 242 -23.06 -6.96 -1.25
CA GLN A 242 -22.09 -8.05 -1.35
C GLN A 242 -20.64 -7.60 -1.06
N ALA A 243 -20.42 -6.30 -0.84
CA ALA A 243 -19.12 -5.79 -0.50
C ALA A 243 -18.75 -6.12 0.97
N ASP A 244 -17.46 -6.25 1.22
CA ASP A 244 -16.96 -6.37 2.59
C ASP A 244 -17.23 -5.07 3.37
N TYR A 245 -17.81 -5.19 4.55
CA TYR A 245 -18.01 -4.05 5.46
C TYR A 245 -17.38 -4.32 6.82
N ILE A 246 -17.08 -3.23 7.54
CA ILE A 246 -16.40 -3.30 8.83
C ILE A 246 -17.45 -3.38 9.94
N ASP A 247 -17.52 -4.52 10.63
CA ASP A 247 -18.33 -4.70 11.85
C ASP A 247 -17.59 -4.30 13.14
N LYS A 248 -16.25 -4.32 13.09
CA LYS A 248 -15.36 -4.02 14.21
C LYS A 248 -14.27 -3.04 13.79
N PRO A 249 -14.59 -1.73 13.71
CA PRO A 249 -13.62 -0.73 13.32
C PRO A 249 -12.45 -0.66 14.30
N LEU A 250 -11.28 -0.31 13.80
CA LEU A 250 -10.12 -0.01 14.62
C LEU A 250 -10.39 1.21 15.48
N VAL A 251 -10.12 1.11 16.80
CA VAL A 251 -10.32 2.22 17.73
C VAL A 251 -8.98 2.75 18.21
N PRO A 252 -8.60 3.98 17.81
CA PRO A 252 -7.32 4.57 18.19
C PRO A 252 -7.28 4.93 19.68
N TYR A 253 -6.08 4.95 20.27
CA TYR A 253 -5.86 5.39 21.65
C TYR A 253 -5.70 6.91 21.77
N ILE A 254 -5.42 7.59 20.68
CA ILE A 254 -5.25 9.05 20.63
C ILE A 254 -6.38 9.65 19.80
N LYS A 255 -6.61 10.95 20.02
CA LYS A 255 -7.55 11.70 19.19
C LYS A 255 -7.05 11.73 17.75
N VAL A 256 -7.90 11.29 16.83
CA VAL A 256 -7.68 11.33 15.38
C VAL A 256 -8.52 12.45 14.76
N THR A 257 -8.28 12.73 13.48
CA THR A 257 -8.98 13.82 12.77
C THR A 257 -10.48 13.59 12.72
N GLN A 258 -10.91 12.34 12.49
CA GLN A 258 -12.32 11.95 12.49
C GLN A 258 -12.56 10.85 13.54
N ASP A 259 -13.29 11.18 14.59
CA ASP A 259 -13.57 10.32 15.76
C ASP A 259 -15.00 9.74 15.75
N ARG A 260 -15.59 9.59 14.56
CA ARG A 260 -16.97 9.15 14.35
C ARG A 260 -17.04 7.87 13.56
N VAL A 261 -18.11 7.12 13.75
CA VAL A 261 -18.44 6.00 12.87
C VAL A 261 -18.85 6.57 11.51
N VAL A 262 -18.25 6.04 10.47
CA VAL A 262 -18.60 6.36 9.07
C VAL A 262 -19.43 5.22 8.53
N LEU A 263 -20.58 5.53 7.95
CA LEU A 263 -21.42 4.58 7.23
C LEU A 263 -21.39 4.96 5.75
N GLU A 264 -20.97 4.03 4.93
CA GLU A 264 -21.03 4.15 3.48
C GLU A 264 -22.44 3.77 3.01
N ILE A 265 -23.06 4.62 2.21
CA ILE A 265 -24.42 4.42 1.73
C ILE A 265 -24.53 4.43 0.21
N MET A 266 -23.45 4.77 -0.50
CA MET A 266 -23.31 4.79 -1.97
C MET A 266 -21.83 4.79 -2.34
#